data_fe51a559212c1546aa0a660a02adb01a
#
_entry.id   fe51a559212c1546aa0a660a02adb01a
#
_cell.length_a   1.000
_cell.length_b   1.000
_cell.length_c   1.000
_cell.angle_alpha   90.00
_cell.angle_beta   90.00
_cell.angle_gamma   90.00
#
_symmetry.space_group_name_H-M   'P 1'
#
loop_
_entity.id
_entity.type
_entity.pdbx_description
1 polymer ?
#
loop_
_entity_poly.entity_id
_entity_poly.type
_entity_poly.pdbx_seq_one_letter_code
_entity_poly.pdbx_strand_id
1 'polypeptide(L)'
;MKPKIISTNQLAKICGVSQGTVDRALNNRPGINPKTKEKILSAAKTYGYRPNIHARSISGGKSMLVGVVVFDLQNEYFSGLLTKLEAACRKKGYATVVMFTHKNPEREQECIESLYRMYMDGIILCPINKGPEFENYLHSLEIPVVTIGNRLETFPYIGIDNFAAMERATEYVIGKGCSRLIYVQPSLNTGHNTYAQEERLRGFCSAVNKSGVSSSVLHWREVQTLAVTNEKTAVICSTDLHALRLLSIAKERGWSILGFDNISMIDALGLPLDSVAYDTDAVAEAIARFLNAGTAGDVLVNHRYISRNSV
;
A
#
# COMPACT_ATOMS: atom_id res chain seq x y z
N MET A 1 -26.97 28.81 5.93
CA MET A 1 -27.08 28.83 4.44
C MET A 1 -25.81 28.23 3.85
N LYS A 2 -25.92 27.17 3.00
CA LYS A 2 -24.76 26.70 2.26
C LYS A 2 -24.29 27.81 1.31
N PRO A 3 -23.00 28.15 1.21
CA PRO A 3 -22.53 29.12 0.25
C PRO A 3 -22.94 28.65 -1.15
N LYS A 4 -23.57 29.54 -1.91
CA LYS A 4 -24.05 29.26 -3.26
C LYS A 4 -22.82 29.15 -4.18
N ILE A 5 -22.31 27.91 -4.34
CA ILE A 5 -21.19 27.63 -5.26
C ILE A 5 -21.69 27.91 -6.67
N ILE A 6 -21.10 28.88 -7.36
CA ILE A 6 -21.44 29.17 -8.75
C ILE A 6 -20.87 28.09 -9.67
N SER A 7 -21.66 27.70 -10.69
CA SER A 7 -21.25 26.75 -11.73
C SER A 7 -20.39 27.45 -12.80
N THR A 8 -19.67 26.65 -13.61
CA THR A 8 -18.93 27.15 -14.79
C THR A 8 -19.85 27.93 -15.74
N ASN A 9 -21.10 27.48 -15.91
CA ASN A 9 -22.09 28.15 -16.73
C ASN A 9 -22.48 29.53 -16.17
N GLN A 10 -22.64 29.62 -14.85
CA GLN A 10 -22.94 30.89 -14.18
C GLN A 10 -21.74 31.87 -14.29
N LEU A 11 -20.51 31.39 -14.12
CA LEU A 11 -19.31 32.19 -14.29
C LEU A 11 -19.17 32.69 -15.76
N ALA A 12 -19.49 31.84 -16.73
CA ALA A 12 -19.51 32.19 -18.14
C ALA A 12 -20.50 33.35 -18.43
N LYS A 13 -21.73 33.24 -17.89
CA LYS A 13 -22.75 34.28 -17.99
C LYS A 13 -22.28 35.60 -17.34
N ILE A 14 -21.70 35.57 -16.16
CA ILE A 14 -21.17 36.76 -15.46
C ILE A 14 -20.07 37.42 -16.27
N CYS A 15 -19.19 36.68 -16.94
CA CYS A 15 -18.11 37.21 -17.74
C CYS A 15 -18.52 37.57 -19.17
N GLY A 16 -19.71 37.17 -19.63
CA GLY A 16 -20.18 37.39 -21.00
C GLY A 16 -19.40 36.56 -22.04
N VAL A 17 -19.01 35.35 -21.70
CA VAL A 17 -18.21 34.45 -22.55
C VAL A 17 -18.80 33.03 -22.58
N SER A 18 -18.29 32.19 -23.49
CA SER A 18 -18.69 30.76 -23.52
C SER A 18 -18.07 29.96 -22.38
N GLN A 19 -18.68 28.81 -22.02
CA GLN A 19 -18.09 27.86 -21.05
C GLN A 19 -16.69 27.40 -21.49
N GLY A 20 -16.48 27.17 -22.79
CA GLY A 20 -15.18 26.78 -23.33
C GLY A 20 -14.11 27.86 -23.13
N THR A 21 -14.49 29.16 -23.16
CA THR A 21 -13.58 30.25 -22.84
C THR A 21 -13.23 30.30 -21.36
N VAL A 22 -14.20 30.05 -20.49
CA VAL A 22 -13.96 29.92 -19.04
C VAL A 22 -13.03 28.72 -18.74
N ASP A 23 -13.26 27.57 -19.37
CA ASP A 23 -12.40 26.40 -19.21
C ASP A 23 -10.96 26.67 -19.65
N ARG A 24 -10.76 27.33 -20.79
CA ARG A 24 -9.42 27.73 -21.24
C ARG A 24 -8.72 28.68 -20.26
N ALA A 25 -9.46 29.65 -19.72
CA ALA A 25 -8.92 30.59 -18.74
C ALA A 25 -8.47 29.92 -17.45
N LEU A 26 -9.33 29.10 -16.89
CA LEU A 26 -9.11 28.42 -15.60
C LEU A 26 -8.00 27.37 -15.69
N ASN A 27 -7.89 26.66 -16.81
CA ASN A 27 -6.90 25.61 -17.05
C ASN A 27 -5.63 26.08 -17.81
N ASN A 28 -5.46 27.40 -17.95
CA ASN A 28 -4.29 28.01 -18.62
C ASN A 28 -4.04 27.49 -20.05
N ARG A 29 -5.10 27.12 -20.78
CA ARG A 29 -4.99 26.62 -22.15
C ARG A 29 -4.75 27.77 -23.15
N PRO A 30 -4.04 27.51 -24.26
CA PRO A 30 -3.80 28.57 -25.29
C PRO A 30 -5.09 28.98 -26.00
N GLY A 31 -5.02 30.09 -26.74
CA GLY A 31 -6.14 30.60 -27.55
C GLY A 31 -7.16 31.43 -26.79
N ILE A 32 -6.76 32.10 -25.71
CA ILE A 32 -7.57 33.09 -24.99
C ILE A 32 -6.84 34.46 -24.94
N ASN A 33 -7.60 35.52 -25.12
CA ASN A 33 -7.07 36.87 -24.98
C ASN A 33 -6.67 37.14 -23.51
N PRO A 34 -5.46 37.70 -23.23
CA PRO A 34 -4.99 37.95 -21.87
C PRO A 34 -5.96 38.74 -20.98
N LYS A 35 -6.58 39.81 -21.54
CA LYS A 35 -7.56 40.63 -20.81
C LYS A 35 -8.81 39.83 -20.45
N THR A 36 -9.29 38.97 -21.36
CA THR A 36 -10.43 38.08 -21.09
C THR A 36 -10.10 37.04 -20.02
N LYS A 37 -8.90 36.49 -20.06
CA LYS A 37 -8.42 35.54 -19.03
C LYS A 37 -8.38 36.19 -17.65
N GLU A 38 -7.80 37.39 -17.54
CA GLU A 38 -7.72 38.16 -16.29
C GLU A 38 -9.11 38.48 -15.74
N LYS A 39 -10.05 38.91 -16.59
CA LYS A 39 -11.46 39.13 -16.22
C LYS A 39 -12.11 37.89 -15.62
N ILE A 40 -11.90 36.71 -16.24
CA ILE A 40 -12.47 35.45 -15.77
C ILE A 40 -11.86 35.02 -14.42
N LEU A 41 -10.53 35.14 -14.29
CA LEU A 41 -9.85 34.77 -13.03
C LEU A 41 -10.24 35.69 -11.88
N SER A 42 -10.37 37.02 -12.14
CA SER A 42 -10.87 37.98 -11.15
C SER A 42 -12.30 37.67 -10.74
N ALA A 43 -13.21 37.43 -11.69
CA ALA A 43 -14.59 37.08 -11.42
C ALA A 43 -14.67 35.75 -10.64
N ALA A 44 -13.88 34.74 -11.00
CA ALA A 44 -13.81 33.46 -10.27
C ALA A 44 -13.44 33.68 -8.81
N LYS A 45 -12.46 34.55 -8.54
CA LYS A 45 -12.04 34.90 -7.17
C LYS A 45 -13.15 35.66 -6.43
N THR A 46 -13.76 36.67 -7.05
CA THR A 46 -14.79 37.54 -6.47
C THR A 46 -16.04 36.75 -6.08
N TYR A 47 -16.48 35.85 -6.95
CA TYR A 47 -17.69 35.04 -6.73
C TYR A 47 -17.42 33.68 -6.05
N GLY A 48 -16.20 33.45 -5.57
CA GLY A 48 -15.86 32.21 -4.86
C GLY A 48 -16.02 30.96 -5.72
N TYR A 49 -15.79 31.05 -7.04
CA TYR A 49 -15.89 29.91 -7.94
C TYR A 49 -14.87 28.84 -7.54
N ARG A 50 -15.34 27.63 -7.40
CA ARG A 50 -14.48 26.45 -7.21
C ARG A 50 -14.79 25.45 -8.33
N PRO A 51 -13.75 24.98 -9.07
CA PRO A 51 -13.95 23.95 -10.07
C PRO A 51 -14.64 22.72 -9.46
N ASN A 52 -15.71 22.26 -10.10
CA ASN A 52 -16.35 21.02 -9.71
C ASN A 52 -15.60 19.85 -10.36
N ILE A 53 -14.90 19.07 -9.53
CA ILE A 53 -14.10 17.91 -9.96
C ILE A 53 -14.99 16.90 -10.70
N HIS A 54 -16.21 16.65 -10.21
CA HIS A 54 -17.15 15.72 -10.86
C HIS A 54 -17.61 16.23 -12.24
N ALA A 55 -17.85 17.54 -12.40
CA ALA A 55 -18.21 18.09 -13.71
C ALA A 55 -17.06 17.96 -14.72
N ARG A 56 -15.82 17.98 -14.26
CA ARG A 56 -14.64 17.82 -15.11
C ARG A 56 -14.44 16.35 -15.54
N SER A 57 -14.63 15.38 -14.66
CA SER A 57 -14.53 13.95 -14.99
C SER A 57 -15.63 13.51 -15.96
N ILE A 58 -16.87 13.97 -15.76
CA ILE A 58 -18.00 13.69 -16.68
C ILE A 58 -17.76 14.20 -18.11
N SER A 59 -17.01 15.29 -18.27
CA SER A 59 -16.65 15.84 -19.60
C SER A 59 -15.41 15.20 -20.23
N GLY A 60 -15.01 14.02 -19.81
CA GLY A 60 -13.88 13.25 -20.35
C GLY A 60 -12.51 13.71 -19.84
N GLY A 61 -12.47 14.52 -18.77
CA GLY A 61 -11.23 14.94 -18.11
C GLY A 61 -10.88 14.05 -16.92
N LYS A 62 -9.62 14.08 -16.49
CA LYS A 62 -9.19 13.40 -15.25
C LYS A 62 -9.81 14.06 -14.02
N SER A 63 -10.24 13.26 -13.05
CA SER A 63 -10.70 13.75 -11.74
C SER A 63 -9.56 14.25 -10.88
N MET A 64 -8.35 13.77 -11.12
CA MET A 64 -7.16 13.96 -10.28
C MET A 64 -7.36 13.39 -8.87
N LEU A 65 -8.22 12.37 -8.76
CA LEU A 65 -8.44 11.59 -7.55
C LEU A 65 -7.94 10.16 -7.76
N VAL A 66 -7.35 9.59 -6.73
CA VAL A 66 -6.91 8.20 -6.68
C VAL A 66 -7.46 7.53 -5.43
N GLY A 67 -8.04 6.34 -5.61
CA GLY A 67 -8.52 5.51 -4.51
C GLY A 67 -7.41 4.64 -3.95
N VAL A 68 -7.38 4.46 -2.63
CA VAL A 68 -6.48 3.52 -1.95
C VAL A 68 -7.32 2.65 -1.03
N VAL A 69 -7.31 1.35 -1.25
CA VAL A 69 -8.06 0.37 -0.46
C VAL A 69 -7.05 -0.52 0.26
N VAL A 70 -7.07 -0.47 1.59
CA VAL A 70 -6.18 -1.26 2.47
C VAL A 70 -6.97 -1.89 3.62
N PHE A 71 -6.35 -2.81 4.34
CA PHE A 71 -7.03 -3.53 5.43
C PHE A 71 -7.37 -2.62 6.61
N ASP A 72 -6.35 -2.04 7.21
CA ASP A 72 -6.34 -1.14 8.36
C ASP A 72 -4.95 -0.48 8.47
N LEU A 73 -4.73 0.31 9.51
CA LEU A 73 -3.44 0.95 9.81
C LEU A 73 -2.77 0.40 11.08
N GLN A 74 -3.20 -0.76 11.58
CA GLN A 74 -2.62 -1.35 12.80
C GLN A 74 -1.17 -1.79 12.56
N ASN A 75 -0.84 -2.26 11.36
CA ASN A 75 0.55 -2.44 10.97
C ASN A 75 1.09 -1.11 10.45
N GLU A 76 2.07 -0.54 11.15
CA GLU A 76 2.73 0.73 10.82
C GLU A 76 3.30 0.76 9.39
N TYR A 77 3.63 -0.40 8.83
CA TYR A 77 4.03 -0.50 7.42
C TYR A 77 3.04 0.22 6.48
N PHE A 78 1.73 -0.03 6.64
CA PHE A 78 0.73 0.59 5.79
C PHE A 78 0.62 2.10 6.02
N SER A 79 0.70 2.58 7.25
CA SER A 79 0.65 4.02 7.54
C SER A 79 1.88 4.74 6.98
N GLY A 80 3.06 4.14 7.08
CA GLY A 80 4.29 4.65 6.48
C GLY A 80 4.24 4.69 4.96
N LEU A 81 3.79 3.61 4.32
CA LEU A 81 3.62 3.54 2.86
C LEU A 81 2.59 4.57 2.37
N LEU A 82 1.44 4.68 3.04
CA LEU A 82 0.39 5.64 2.66
C LEU A 82 0.87 7.09 2.72
N THR A 83 1.67 7.45 3.72
CA THR A 83 2.27 8.78 3.83
C THR A 83 3.15 9.11 2.62
N LYS A 84 4.00 8.16 2.21
CA LYS A 84 4.88 8.32 1.04
C LYS A 84 4.09 8.33 -0.27
N LEU A 85 3.09 7.47 -0.37
CA LEU A 85 2.19 7.38 -1.51
C LEU A 85 1.41 8.68 -1.72
N GLU A 86 0.82 9.24 -0.66
CA GLU A 86 0.15 10.55 -0.72
C GLU A 86 1.10 11.62 -1.26
N ALA A 87 2.30 11.70 -0.69
CA ALA A 87 3.29 12.69 -1.13
C ALA A 87 3.69 12.52 -2.60
N ALA A 88 3.87 11.27 -3.08
CA ALA A 88 4.18 10.98 -4.48
C ALA A 88 3.00 11.31 -5.42
N CYS A 89 1.77 10.96 -5.05
CA CYS A 89 0.56 11.29 -5.78
C CYS A 89 0.34 12.81 -5.85
N ARG A 90 0.50 13.51 -4.73
CA ARG A 90 0.37 14.98 -4.65
C ARG A 90 1.38 15.72 -5.54
N LYS A 91 2.63 15.25 -5.64
CA LYS A 91 3.62 15.79 -6.60
C LYS A 91 3.16 15.70 -8.06
N LYS A 92 2.27 14.74 -8.38
CA LYS A 92 1.65 14.57 -9.71
C LYS A 92 0.28 15.27 -9.84
N GLY A 93 -0.15 15.99 -8.80
CA GLY A 93 -1.42 16.71 -8.78
C GLY A 93 -2.62 15.86 -8.35
N TYR A 94 -2.44 14.63 -7.93
CA TYR A 94 -3.51 13.76 -7.44
C TYR A 94 -3.79 14.00 -5.96
N ALA A 95 -5.07 13.95 -5.59
CA ALA A 95 -5.49 13.76 -4.20
C ALA A 95 -5.85 12.29 -3.96
N THR A 96 -5.55 11.78 -2.78
CA THR A 96 -5.80 10.39 -2.40
C THR A 96 -7.06 10.26 -1.51
N VAL A 97 -7.87 9.24 -1.77
CA VAL A 97 -9.01 8.84 -0.94
C VAL A 97 -8.73 7.45 -0.40
N VAL A 98 -8.58 7.32 0.91
CA VAL A 98 -8.24 6.04 1.56
C VAL A 98 -9.51 5.41 2.15
N MET A 99 -9.72 4.14 1.88
CA MET A 99 -10.81 3.33 2.43
C MET A 99 -10.28 2.06 3.10
N PHE A 100 -10.93 1.64 4.18
CA PHE A 100 -10.54 0.50 4.98
C PHE A 100 -11.54 -0.64 4.87
N THR A 101 -11.02 -1.83 4.56
CA THR A 101 -11.83 -3.04 4.41
C THR A 101 -12.04 -3.77 5.74
N HIS A 102 -11.20 -3.51 6.74
CA HIS A 102 -11.17 -4.26 8.02
C HIS A 102 -11.07 -5.77 7.81
N LYS A 103 -10.38 -6.20 6.76
CA LYS A 103 -10.21 -7.62 6.37
C LYS A 103 -11.54 -8.33 6.05
N ASN A 104 -12.53 -7.60 5.60
CA ASN A 104 -13.83 -8.12 5.18
C ASN A 104 -13.94 -8.05 3.65
N PRO A 105 -14.16 -9.19 2.94
CA PRO A 105 -14.24 -9.27 1.48
C PRO A 105 -15.41 -8.48 0.88
N GLU A 106 -16.58 -8.50 1.52
CA GLU A 106 -17.76 -7.75 1.05
C GLU A 106 -17.50 -6.26 1.16
N ARG A 107 -16.87 -5.83 2.26
CA ARG A 107 -16.51 -4.43 2.47
C ARG A 107 -15.47 -3.94 1.46
N GLU A 108 -14.59 -4.81 0.99
CA GLU A 108 -13.64 -4.47 -0.08
C GLU A 108 -14.39 -4.09 -1.37
N GLN A 109 -15.41 -4.87 -1.76
CA GLN A 109 -16.24 -4.53 -2.93
C GLN A 109 -17.00 -3.23 -2.72
N GLU A 110 -17.58 -2.99 -1.53
CA GLU A 110 -18.23 -1.72 -1.19
C GLU A 110 -17.27 -0.52 -1.31
N CYS A 111 -16.04 -0.67 -0.85
CA CYS A 111 -15.01 0.37 -0.96
C CYS A 111 -14.69 0.67 -2.43
N ILE A 112 -14.45 -0.37 -3.23
CA ILE A 112 -14.14 -0.26 -4.65
C ILE A 112 -15.29 0.42 -5.40
N GLU A 113 -16.53 -0.03 -5.18
CA GLU A 113 -17.73 0.53 -5.79
C GLU A 113 -17.93 2.01 -5.42
N SER A 114 -17.65 2.37 -4.16
CA SER A 114 -17.72 3.76 -3.71
C SER A 114 -16.70 4.65 -4.42
N LEU A 115 -15.46 4.16 -4.58
CA LEU A 115 -14.40 4.86 -5.31
C LEU A 115 -14.74 4.98 -6.80
N TYR A 116 -15.29 3.92 -7.41
CA TYR A 116 -15.76 3.94 -8.79
C TYR A 116 -16.80 5.05 -9.03
N ARG A 117 -17.82 5.13 -8.17
CA ARG A 117 -18.86 6.18 -8.22
C ARG A 117 -18.32 7.59 -7.99
N MET A 118 -17.16 7.73 -7.36
CA MET A 118 -16.46 9.00 -7.20
C MET A 118 -15.60 9.37 -8.42
N TYR A 119 -15.63 8.56 -9.50
CA TYR A 119 -14.83 8.76 -10.72
C TYR A 119 -13.33 8.85 -10.47
N MET A 120 -12.78 7.93 -9.69
CA MET A 120 -11.33 7.86 -9.47
C MET A 120 -10.59 7.58 -10.78
N ASP A 121 -9.43 8.21 -10.96
CA ASP A 121 -8.55 7.98 -12.13
C ASP A 121 -7.77 6.66 -12.02
N GLY A 122 -7.79 6.01 -10.86
CA GLY A 122 -7.20 4.70 -10.60
C GLY A 122 -7.41 4.25 -9.17
N ILE A 123 -7.23 2.96 -8.93
CA ILE A 123 -7.32 2.34 -7.59
C ILE A 123 -6.01 1.62 -7.27
N ILE A 124 -5.49 1.86 -6.08
CA ILE A 124 -4.40 1.14 -5.44
C ILE A 124 -5.04 0.21 -4.43
N LEU A 125 -4.89 -1.09 -4.64
CA LEU A 125 -5.61 -2.12 -3.89
C LEU A 125 -4.62 -3.02 -3.13
N CYS A 126 -4.84 -3.19 -1.83
CA CYS A 126 -4.27 -4.31 -1.08
C CYS A 126 -5.35 -5.40 -0.96
N PRO A 127 -5.41 -6.35 -1.92
CA PRO A 127 -6.58 -7.20 -2.08
C PRO A 127 -6.75 -8.22 -0.95
N ILE A 128 -8.01 -8.40 -0.52
CA ILE A 128 -8.47 -9.48 0.37
C ILE A 128 -9.15 -10.57 -0.45
N ASN A 129 -9.96 -10.16 -1.42
CA ASN A 129 -10.55 -11.08 -2.38
C ASN A 129 -9.50 -11.63 -3.34
N LYS A 130 -9.78 -12.78 -3.94
CA LYS A 130 -8.92 -13.44 -4.92
C LYS A 130 -9.75 -14.25 -5.92
N GLY A 131 -9.10 -14.67 -6.99
CA GLY A 131 -9.66 -15.58 -7.98
C GLY A 131 -10.37 -14.89 -9.13
N PRO A 132 -10.69 -15.69 -10.18
CA PRO A 132 -11.13 -15.15 -11.46
C PRO A 132 -12.40 -14.31 -11.40
N GLU A 133 -13.35 -14.65 -10.52
CA GLU A 133 -14.61 -13.90 -10.39
C GLU A 133 -14.36 -12.48 -9.91
N PHE A 134 -13.53 -12.32 -8.89
CA PHE A 134 -13.17 -11.00 -8.37
C PHE A 134 -12.34 -10.19 -9.38
N GLU A 135 -11.39 -10.83 -10.05
CA GLU A 135 -10.57 -10.16 -11.06
C GLU A 135 -11.40 -9.74 -12.29
N ASN A 136 -12.35 -10.56 -12.74
CA ASN A 136 -13.32 -10.16 -13.78
C ASN A 136 -14.19 -8.98 -13.35
N TYR A 137 -14.62 -8.95 -12.09
CA TYR A 137 -15.33 -7.78 -11.55
C TYR A 137 -14.46 -6.52 -11.63
N LEU A 138 -13.20 -6.57 -11.20
CA LEU A 138 -12.29 -5.43 -11.30
C LEU A 138 -12.05 -4.97 -12.74
N HIS A 139 -11.89 -5.90 -13.67
CA HIS A 139 -11.76 -5.58 -15.11
C HIS A 139 -13.01 -4.90 -15.68
N SER A 140 -14.20 -5.27 -15.20
CA SER A 140 -15.46 -4.67 -15.66
C SER A 140 -15.61 -3.19 -15.28
N LEU A 141 -14.83 -2.69 -14.34
CA LEU A 141 -14.86 -1.28 -13.93
C LEU A 141 -14.15 -0.34 -14.93
N GLU A 142 -13.32 -0.89 -15.81
CA GLU A 142 -12.56 -0.15 -16.84
C GLU A 142 -11.70 1.01 -16.29
N ILE A 143 -11.28 0.91 -15.03
CA ILE A 143 -10.36 1.87 -14.39
C ILE A 143 -9.02 1.20 -14.09
N PRO A 144 -7.89 1.93 -14.14
CA PRO A 144 -6.60 1.40 -13.79
C PRO A 144 -6.58 0.90 -12.33
N VAL A 145 -6.22 -0.37 -12.13
CA VAL A 145 -6.01 -0.97 -10.80
C VAL A 145 -4.59 -1.49 -10.70
N VAL A 146 -3.92 -1.20 -9.57
CA VAL A 146 -2.62 -1.76 -9.22
C VAL A 146 -2.68 -2.36 -7.83
N THR A 147 -2.05 -3.51 -7.64
CA THR A 147 -2.06 -4.22 -6.36
C THR A 147 -0.77 -3.96 -5.56
N ILE A 148 -0.91 -3.89 -4.24
CA ILE A 148 0.18 -3.77 -3.28
C ILE A 148 -0.03 -4.79 -2.15
N GLY A 149 1.03 -5.14 -1.43
CA GLY A 149 0.96 -6.11 -0.33
C GLY A 149 0.63 -7.52 -0.82
N ASN A 150 -0.63 -7.78 -1.16
CA ASN A 150 -1.05 -9.01 -1.82
C ASN A 150 -1.16 -8.82 -3.34
N ARG A 151 -1.03 -9.91 -4.10
CA ARG A 151 -1.04 -9.94 -5.56
C ARG A 151 -2.36 -10.54 -6.09
N LEU A 152 -2.81 -10.05 -7.24
CA LEU A 152 -3.79 -10.69 -8.12
C LEU A 152 -3.09 -11.15 -9.40
N GLU A 153 -3.62 -12.17 -10.07
CA GLU A 153 -2.94 -12.80 -11.21
C GLU A 153 -2.91 -11.89 -12.44
N THR A 154 -4.00 -11.18 -12.72
CA THR A 154 -4.18 -10.39 -13.95
C THR A 154 -3.96 -8.90 -13.76
N PHE A 155 -3.58 -8.45 -12.57
CA PHE A 155 -3.32 -7.04 -12.25
C PHE A 155 -1.86 -6.79 -11.92
N PRO A 156 -1.31 -5.62 -12.30
CA PRO A 156 0.04 -5.23 -11.94
C PRO A 156 0.25 -5.26 -10.42
N TYR A 157 1.38 -5.79 -9.98
CA TYR A 157 1.79 -5.80 -8.58
C TYR A 157 3.00 -4.89 -8.38
N ILE A 158 2.93 -4.02 -7.39
CA ILE A 158 4.05 -3.19 -6.96
C ILE A 158 4.38 -3.52 -5.51
N GLY A 159 5.54 -4.10 -5.27
CA GLY A 159 5.95 -4.56 -3.95
C GLY A 159 7.32 -5.22 -3.96
N ILE A 160 7.50 -6.24 -3.14
CA ILE A 160 8.75 -7.00 -3.04
C ILE A 160 8.54 -8.45 -3.44
N ASP A 161 9.66 -9.12 -3.76
CA ASP A 161 9.71 -10.57 -3.78
C ASP A 161 9.73 -11.10 -2.34
N ASN A 162 8.53 -11.41 -1.82
CA ASN A 162 8.35 -11.89 -0.44
C ASN A 162 9.04 -13.23 -0.20
N PHE A 163 9.06 -14.10 -1.22
CA PHE A 163 9.75 -15.39 -1.16
C PHE A 163 11.27 -15.18 -1.01
N ALA A 164 11.89 -14.48 -1.94
CA ALA A 164 13.34 -14.27 -1.92
C ALA A 164 13.79 -13.46 -0.68
N ALA A 165 12.97 -12.51 -0.22
CA ALA A 165 13.27 -11.71 0.97
C ALA A 165 13.32 -12.58 2.23
N MET A 166 12.33 -13.46 2.42
CA MET A 166 12.28 -14.33 3.60
C MET A 166 13.29 -15.49 3.49
N GLU A 167 13.51 -16.03 2.30
CA GLU A 167 14.51 -17.08 2.09
C GLU A 167 15.90 -16.59 2.51
N ARG A 168 16.35 -15.43 1.99
CA ARG A 168 17.66 -14.84 2.33
C ARG A 168 17.77 -14.47 3.81
N ALA A 169 16.69 -13.93 4.40
CA ALA A 169 16.68 -13.60 5.82
C ALA A 169 16.80 -14.86 6.70
N THR A 170 16.15 -15.94 6.30
CA THR A 170 16.25 -17.25 7.00
C THR A 170 17.64 -17.86 6.84
N GLU A 171 18.21 -17.82 5.63
CA GLU A 171 19.61 -18.27 5.37
C GLU A 171 20.61 -17.49 6.22
N TYR A 172 20.42 -16.18 6.40
CA TYR A 172 21.26 -15.37 7.29
C TYR A 172 21.18 -15.85 8.75
N VAL A 173 19.98 -16.13 9.27
CA VAL A 173 19.76 -16.64 10.63
C VAL A 173 20.43 -18.02 10.82
N ILE A 174 20.31 -18.90 9.84
CA ILE A 174 20.97 -20.22 9.84
C ILE A 174 22.50 -20.03 9.85
N GLY A 175 23.02 -19.13 9.03
CA GLY A 175 24.46 -18.79 8.97
C GLY A 175 25.03 -18.27 10.29
N LYS A 176 24.18 -17.75 11.19
CA LYS A 176 24.57 -17.40 12.58
C LYS A 176 24.67 -18.61 13.51
N GLY A 177 24.45 -19.83 13.01
CA GLY A 177 24.56 -21.07 13.75
C GLY A 177 23.31 -21.45 14.56
N CYS A 178 22.14 -20.89 14.24
CA CYS A 178 20.88 -21.31 14.80
C CYS A 178 20.51 -22.70 14.24
N SER A 179 20.24 -23.66 15.14
CA SER A 179 19.96 -25.07 14.80
C SER A 179 18.46 -25.44 14.92
N ARG A 180 17.68 -24.57 15.55
CA ARG A 180 16.24 -24.70 15.68
C ARG A 180 15.56 -23.38 15.27
N LEU A 181 14.66 -23.45 14.30
CA LEU A 181 13.94 -22.29 13.79
C LEU A 181 12.44 -22.38 14.09
N ILE A 182 11.86 -21.29 14.53
CA ILE A 182 10.42 -21.17 14.79
C ILE A 182 9.90 -20.06 13.89
N TYR A 183 9.09 -20.40 12.88
CA TYR A 183 8.42 -19.41 12.06
C TYR A 183 7.09 -19.00 12.69
N VAL A 184 6.87 -17.70 12.80
CA VAL A 184 5.68 -17.13 13.41
C VAL A 184 4.86 -16.34 12.40
N GLN A 185 3.64 -16.78 12.19
CA GLN A 185 2.68 -16.11 11.31
C GLN A 185 1.31 -15.94 11.98
N PRO A 186 0.45 -15.03 11.46
CA PRO A 186 -0.95 -15.01 11.86
C PRO A 186 -1.68 -16.27 11.39
N SER A 187 -2.81 -16.56 12.00
CA SER A 187 -3.76 -17.52 11.43
C SER A 187 -4.22 -17.04 10.06
N LEU A 188 -3.96 -17.81 9.02
CA LEU A 188 -4.35 -17.50 7.66
C LEU A 188 -5.81 -17.92 7.43
N ASN A 189 -6.61 -17.00 6.88
CA ASN A 189 -7.93 -17.35 6.38
C ASN A 189 -7.80 -17.80 4.92
N THR A 190 -8.03 -19.07 4.66
CA THR A 190 -7.87 -19.67 3.32
C THR A 190 -8.83 -19.10 2.27
N GLY A 191 -9.94 -18.49 2.71
CA GLY A 191 -10.87 -17.76 1.82
C GLY A 191 -10.34 -16.40 1.38
N HIS A 192 -9.32 -15.86 2.04
CA HIS A 192 -8.77 -14.55 1.74
C HIS A 192 -7.51 -14.66 0.87
N ASN A 193 -7.14 -13.55 0.23
CA ASN A 193 -5.84 -13.38 -0.40
C ASN A 193 -4.78 -13.18 0.68
N THR A 194 -3.92 -14.15 0.82
CA THR A 194 -2.83 -14.20 1.80
C THR A 194 -1.46 -14.30 1.13
N TYR A 195 -1.37 -13.92 -0.14
CA TYR A 195 -0.20 -14.08 -1.01
C TYR A 195 1.12 -13.70 -0.33
N ALA A 196 1.21 -12.51 0.27
CA ALA A 196 2.46 -12.07 0.90
C ALA A 196 2.91 -12.99 2.04
N GLN A 197 1.96 -13.47 2.85
CA GLN A 197 2.24 -14.36 3.98
C GLN A 197 2.62 -15.77 3.50
N GLU A 198 1.95 -16.26 2.47
CA GLU A 198 2.23 -17.58 1.86
C GLU A 198 3.62 -17.58 1.21
N GLU A 199 3.99 -16.53 0.48
CA GLU A 199 5.30 -16.41 -0.14
C GLU A 199 6.43 -16.30 0.92
N ARG A 200 6.21 -15.55 2.01
CA ARG A 200 7.17 -15.51 3.12
C ARG A 200 7.34 -16.89 3.76
N LEU A 201 6.25 -17.61 4.01
CA LEU A 201 6.33 -18.98 4.52
C LEU A 201 7.07 -19.91 3.56
N ARG A 202 6.80 -19.83 2.26
CA ARG A 202 7.50 -20.62 1.24
C ARG A 202 9.00 -20.34 1.22
N GLY A 203 9.39 -19.05 1.33
CA GLY A 203 10.80 -18.65 1.43
C GLY A 203 11.49 -19.23 2.66
N PHE A 204 10.83 -19.16 3.83
CA PHE A 204 11.30 -19.81 5.06
C PHE A 204 11.50 -21.31 4.86
N CYS A 205 10.48 -22.02 4.37
CA CYS A 205 10.53 -23.47 4.14
C CYS A 205 11.65 -23.84 3.14
N SER A 206 11.88 -23.03 2.11
CA SER A 206 12.95 -23.27 1.13
C SER A 206 14.32 -23.23 1.79
N ALA A 207 14.63 -22.22 2.59
CA ALA A 207 15.90 -22.10 3.30
C ALA A 207 16.12 -23.26 4.31
N VAL A 208 15.07 -23.60 5.04
CA VAL A 208 15.10 -24.75 5.99
C VAL A 208 15.38 -26.07 5.28
N ASN A 209 14.69 -26.33 4.18
CA ASN A 209 14.87 -27.57 3.42
C ASN A 209 16.28 -27.71 2.84
N LYS A 210 16.89 -26.61 2.41
CA LYS A 210 18.28 -26.59 1.91
C LYS A 210 19.29 -26.91 3.01
N SER A 211 19.04 -26.47 4.22
CA SER A 211 19.99 -26.57 5.35
C SER A 211 19.78 -27.80 6.22
N GLY A 212 18.59 -28.38 6.22
CA GLY A 212 18.22 -29.51 7.10
C GLY A 212 18.07 -29.14 8.56
N VAL A 213 17.99 -27.86 8.94
CA VAL A 213 17.78 -27.43 10.33
C VAL A 213 16.36 -27.77 10.82
N SER A 214 16.23 -28.06 12.12
CA SER A 214 14.94 -28.32 12.75
C SER A 214 14.06 -27.07 12.69
N SER A 215 12.79 -27.22 12.32
CA SER A 215 11.88 -26.08 12.23
C SER A 215 10.44 -26.40 12.62
N SER A 216 9.70 -25.36 12.99
CA SER A 216 8.27 -25.41 13.24
C SER A 216 7.59 -24.12 12.80
N VAL A 217 6.30 -24.21 12.42
CA VAL A 217 5.46 -23.06 12.07
C VAL A 217 4.38 -22.93 13.13
N LEU A 218 4.34 -21.84 13.84
CA LEU A 218 3.50 -21.63 15.01
C LEU A 218 2.78 -20.28 14.97
N HIS A 219 1.66 -20.20 15.69
CA HIS A 219 1.08 -18.93 16.06
C HIS A 219 1.85 -18.32 17.25
N TRP A 220 1.94 -16.97 17.33
CA TRP A 220 2.73 -16.30 18.37
C TRP A 220 2.35 -16.70 19.81
N ARG A 221 1.08 -17.07 20.07
CA ARG A 221 0.64 -17.55 21.39
C ARG A 221 1.24 -18.90 21.76
N GLU A 222 1.44 -19.77 20.79
CA GLU A 222 2.02 -21.11 21.00
C GLU A 222 3.50 -21.00 21.35
N VAL A 223 4.20 -20.03 20.76
CA VAL A 223 5.62 -19.76 21.08
C VAL A 223 5.82 -19.42 22.55
N GLN A 224 4.84 -18.74 23.18
CA GLN A 224 4.91 -18.37 24.60
C GLN A 224 4.94 -19.59 25.53
N THR A 225 4.37 -20.72 25.11
CA THR A 225 4.26 -21.94 25.91
C THR A 225 5.37 -22.97 25.68
N LEU A 226 6.27 -22.69 24.71
CA LEU A 226 7.36 -23.59 24.38
C LEU A 226 8.37 -23.71 25.52
N ALA A 227 8.87 -24.91 25.74
CA ALA A 227 10.00 -25.14 26.63
C ALA A 227 11.31 -24.65 26.03
N VAL A 228 12.20 -24.15 26.88
CA VAL A 228 13.58 -23.83 26.48
C VAL A 228 14.35 -25.14 26.30
N THR A 229 15.08 -25.24 25.21
CA THR A 229 15.97 -26.37 24.89
C THR A 229 17.42 -25.89 24.88
N ASN A 230 18.36 -26.80 24.80
CA ASN A 230 19.79 -26.50 24.66
C ASN A 230 20.18 -26.11 23.23
N GLU A 231 19.22 -26.15 22.29
CA GLU A 231 19.47 -25.78 20.90
C GLU A 231 19.51 -24.25 20.72
N LYS A 232 20.44 -23.77 19.91
CA LYS A 232 20.46 -22.36 19.53
C LYS A 232 19.23 -22.05 18.68
N THR A 233 18.24 -21.46 19.32
CA THR A 233 16.91 -21.23 18.75
C THR A 233 16.76 -19.80 18.19
N ALA A 234 16.14 -19.69 17.02
CA ALA A 234 15.71 -18.40 16.48
C ALA A 234 14.22 -18.39 16.15
N VAL A 235 13.58 -17.28 16.45
CA VAL A 235 12.18 -16.98 16.11
C VAL A 235 12.17 -16.05 14.92
N ILE A 236 11.62 -16.47 13.79
CA ILE A 236 11.48 -15.71 12.57
C ILE A 236 10.02 -15.32 12.40
N CYS A 237 9.72 -14.04 12.46
CA CYS A 237 8.35 -13.54 12.43
C CYS A 237 7.99 -13.01 11.05
N SER A 238 6.78 -13.29 10.60
CA SER A 238 6.27 -12.82 9.31
C SER A 238 6.06 -11.31 9.26
N THR A 239 6.02 -10.63 10.42
CA THR A 239 5.96 -9.17 10.56
C THR A 239 6.65 -8.71 11.83
N ASP A 240 7.07 -7.45 11.90
CA ASP A 240 7.62 -6.84 13.11
C ASP A 240 6.61 -6.81 14.25
N LEU A 241 5.32 -6.69 13.95
CA LEU A 241 4.27 -6.71 14.98
C LEU A 241 4.27 -8.03 15.79
N HIS A 242 4.52 -9.16 15.13
CA HIS A 242 4.68 -10.45 15.81
C HIS A 242 6.00 -10.53 16.58
N ALA A 243 7.08 -10.01 15.98
CA ALA A 243 8.38 -9.97 16.64
C ALA A 243 8.36 -9.12 17.92
N LEU A 244 7.73 -7.95 17.88
CA LEU A 244 7.59 -7.09 19.07
C LEU A 244 6.82 -7.75 20.21
N ARG A 245 5.80 -8.57 19.89
CA ARG A 245 5.06 -9.34 20.92
C ARG A 245 5.91 -10.42 21.60
N LEU A 246 6.94 -10.90 20.93
CA LEU A 246 7.79 -11.99 21.40
C LEU A 246 9.17 -11.51 21.85
N LEU A 247 9.51 -10.22 21.69
CA LEU A 247 10.84 -9.69 21.91
C LEU A 247 11.35 -9.92 23.34
N SER A 248 10.51 -9.69 24.36
CA SER A 248 10.90 -9.94 25.76
C SER A 248 11.10 -11.42 26.05
N ILE A 249 10.20 -12.28 25.54
CA ILE A 249 10.27 -13.73 25.71
C ILE A 249 11.53 -14.27 25.03
N ALA A 250 11.83 -13.83 23.81
CA ALA A 250 13.03 -14.23 23.10
C ALA A 250 14.29 -13.85 23.89
N LYS A 251 14.33 -12.62 24.41
CA LYS A 251 15.44 -12.14 25.26
C LYS A 251 15.59 -12.96 26.54
N GLU A 252 14.52 -13.23 27.27
CA GLU A 252 14.53 -14.03 28.50
C GLU A 252 15.02 -15.47 28.28
N ARG A 253 14.72 -16.02 27.10
CA ARG A 253 15.09 -17.39 26.73
C ARG A 253 16.44 -17.51 26.00
N GLY A 254 17.10 -16.39 25.74
CA GLY A 254 18.34 -16.35 24.95
C GLY A 254 18.13 -16.79 23.49
N TRP A 255 16.94 -16.58 22.94
CA TRP A 255 16.61 -16.86 21.55
C TRP A 255 16.90 -15.67 20.66
N SER A 256 17.41 -15.92 19.49
CA SER A 256 17.46 -14.91 18.41
C SER A 256 16.06 -14.60 17.90
N ILE A 257 15.84 -13.36 17.43
CA ILE A 257 14.53 -12.97 16.89
C ILE A 257 14.70 -12.08 15.67
N LEU A 258 13.91 -12.34 14.62
CA LEU A 258 13.88 -11.58 13.38
C LEU A 258 12.44 -11.16 13.05
N GLY A 259 12.26 -9.89 12.73
CA GLY A 259 11.02 -9.33 12.22
C GLY A 259 11.00 -9.16 10.70
N PHE A 260 9.96 -8.50 10.20
CA PHE A 260 9.76 -8.16 8.81
C PHE A 260 8.90 -6.90 8.71
N ASP A 261 9.21 -5.98 7.81
CA ASP A 261 8.63 -4.68 7.47
C ASP A 261 9.51 -3.50 7.87
N ASN A 262 10.39 -3.65 8.86
CA ASN A 262 11.27 -2.60 9.42
C ASN A 262 10.51 -1.32 9.78
N ILE A 263 9.52 -1.46 10.66
CA ILE A 263 8.68 -0.35 11.10
C ILE A 263 9.49 0.67 11.91
N SER A 264 9.14 1.96 11.80
CA SER A 264 9.92 3.06 12.38
C SER A 264 9.93 3.05 13.91
N MET A 265 8.95 2.41 14.53
CA MET A 265 8.86 2.25 15.99
C MET A 265 10.08 1.51 16.57
N ILE A 266 10.69 0.58 15.81
CA ILE A 266 11.89 -0.15 16.25
C ILE A 266 13.03 0.82 16.54
N ASP A 267 13.31 1.73 15.61
CA ASP A 267 14.35 2.75 15.75
C ASP A 267 13.96 3.83 16.79
N ALA A 268 12.71 4.27 16.78
CA ALA A 268 12.20 5.29 17.70
C ALA A 268 12.31 4.86 19.16
N LEU A 269 12.18 3.57 19.45
CA LEU A 269 12.28 3.00 20.79
C LEU A 269 13.66 2.39 21.07
N GLY A 270 14.61 2.42 20.12
CA GLY A 270 15.93 1.83 20.27
C GLY A 270 15.88 0.32 20.53
N LEU A 271 14.92 -0.39 19.91
CA LEU A 271 14.74 -1.82 20.17
C LEU A 271 15.79 -2.64 19.42
N PRO A 272 16.42 -3.64 20.07
CA PRO A 272 17.33 -4.56 19.42
C PRO A 272 16.53 -5.62 18.65
N LEU A 273 15.97 -5.25 17.50
CA LEU A 273 15.18 -6.14 16.66
C LEU A 273 15.67 -6.06 15.21
N ASP A 274 16.29 -7.13 14.76
CA ASP A 274 16.65 -7.32 13.36
C ASP A 274 15.37 -7.43 12.52
N SER A 275 15.38 -6.85 11.33
CA SER A 275 14.19 -6.87 10.48
C SER A 275 14.54 -6.84 8.99
N VAL A 276 13.65 -7.29 8.15
CA VAL A 276 13.72 -7.14 6.70
C VAL A 276 13.05 -5.83 6.29
N ALA A 277 13.80 -4.95 5.66
CA ALA A 277 13.32 -3.68 5.12
C ALA A 277 13.20 -3.74 3.59
N TYR A 278 12.33 -2.91 3.03
CA TYR A 278 12.27 -2.67 1.60
C TYR A 278 11.98 -1.20 1.29
N ASP A 279 12.26 -0.81 0.06
CA ASP A 279 12.21 0.59 -0.35
C ASP A 279 10.76 1.05 -0.61
N THR A 280 10.10 1.53 0.45
CA THR A 280 8.73 2.05 0.37
C THR A 280 8.64 3.36 -0.43
N ASP A 281 9.72 4.13 -0.57
CA ASP A 281 9.75 5.30 -1.46
C ASP A 281 9.71 4.86 -2.91
N ALA A 282 10.48 3.84 -3.28
CA ALA A 282 10.44 3.26 -4.62
C ALA A 282 9.07 2.66 -4.95
N VAL A 283 8.39 2.02 -3.98
CA VAL A 283 6.99 1.56 -4.14
C VAL A 283 6.07 2.73 -4.44
N ALA A 284 6.10 3.79 -3.64
CA ALA A 284 5.24 4.96 -3.81
C ALA A 284 5.48 5.67 -5.16
N GLU A 285 6.74 5.80 -5.57
CA GLU A 285 7.08 6.40 -6.86
C GLU A 285 6.66 5.52 -8.05
N ALA A 286 6.77 4.19 -7.95
CA ALA A 286 6.30 3.28 -8.98
C ALA A 286 4.78 3.37 -9.17
N ILE A 287 4.02 3.44 -8.07
CA ILE A 287 2.58 3.64 -8.10
C ILE A 287 2.22 4.99 -8.75
N ALA A 288 2.91 6.07 -8.37
CA ALA A 288 2.67 7.39 -8.96
C ALA A 288 3.00 7.44 -10.47
N ARG A 289 3.96 6.63 -10.95
CA ARG A 289 4.21 6.44 -12.39
C ARG A 289 3.08 5.67 -13.06
N PHE A 290 2.61 4.58 -12.46
CA PHE A 290 1.49 3.79 -12.94
C PHE A 290 0.25 4.65 -13.23
N LEU A 291 -0.14 5.53 -12.31
CA LEU A 291 -1.29 6.42 -12.47
C LEU A 291 -1.19 7.37 -13.66
N ASN A 292 0.01 7.73 -14.08
CA ASN A 292 0.23 8.60 -15.25
C ASN A 292 0.30 7.84 -16.57
N ALA A 293 0.90 6.67 -16.58
CA ALA A 293 1.22 5.93 -17.81
C ALA A 293 0.17 4.87 -18.17
N GLY A 294 -0.70 4.46 -17.23
CA GLY A 294 -1.78 3.49 -17.46
C GLY A 294 -1.32 2.04 -17.66
N THR A 295 -0.03 1.78 -17.74
CA THR A 295 0.53 0.45 -17.98
C THR A 295 1.82 0.25 -17.23
N ALA A 296 1.81 -0.66 -16.27
CA ALA A 296 3.03 -1.25 -15.76
C ALA A 296 2.80 -2.76 -15.63
N GLY A 297 3.78 -3.55 -16.00
CA GLY A 297 3.92 -4.89 -15.45
C GLY A 297 4.25 -4.81 -13.96
N ASP A 298 4.53 -5.96 -13.36
CA ASP A 298 4.98 -6.02 -11.97
C ASP A 298 6.25 -5.19 -11.75
N VAL A 299 6.30 -4.50 -10.62
CA VAL A 299 7.49 -3.77 -10.17
C VAL A 299 7.90 -4.31 -8.81
N LEU A 300 9.01 -5.04 -8.79
CA LEU A 300 9.60 -5.54 -7.56
C LEU A 300 10.71 -4.60 -7.10
N VAL A 301 10.58 -4.05 -5.89
CA VAL A 301 11.59 -3.21 -5.27
C VAL A 301 12.57 -4.04 -4.45
N ASN A 302 13.77 -3.50 -4.23
CA ASN A 302 14.81 -4.17 -3.46
C ASN A 302 14.41 -4.32 -1.98
N HIS A 303 14.86 -5.41 -1.38
CA HIS A 303 14.81 -5.64 0.06
C HIS A 303 16.22 -5.71 0.65
N ARG A 304 16.32 -5.46 1.94
CA ARG A 304 17.59 -5.54 2.69
C ARG A 304 17.35 -6.02 4.12
N TYR A 305 18.32 -6.70 4.67
CA TYR A 305 18.39 -7.07 6.08
C TYR A 305 18.90 -5.88 6.90
N ILE A 306 18.26 -5.58 8.02
CA ILE A 306 18.67 -4.55 8.98
C ILE A 306 19.03 -5.25 10.28
N SER A 307 20.33 -5.23 10.60
CA SER A 307 20.83 -5.83 11.85
C SER A 307 20.79 -4.81 12.98
N ARG A 308 20.28 -5.25 14.14
CA ARG A 308 20.28 -4.54 15.43
C ARG A 308 20.69 -5.47 16.57
N ASN A 309 21.39 -6.56 16.23
CA ASN A 309 21.95 -7.55 17.16
C ASN A 309 20.91 -8.38 17.94
N SER A 310 19.77 -8.70 17.34
CA SER A 310 18.82 -9.69 17.88
C SER A 310 19.01 -11.11 17.31
N VAL A 311 19.89 -11.24 16.28
CA VAL A 311 20.25 -12.53 15.66
C VAL A 311 21.74 -12.81 15.76
#